data_62ad0846b69680fa3036bd4d2a116cda
#
_entry.id   62ad0846b69680fa3036bd4d2a116cda
#
_cell.length_a   1.000
_cell.length_b   1.000
_cell.length_c   1.000
_cell.angle_alpha   90.00
_cell.angle_beta   90.00
_cell.angle_gamma   90.00
#
_symmetry.space_group_name_H-M   'P 1'
#
loop_
_entity.id
_entity.type
_entity.pdbx_description
1 polymer ?
#
loop_
_entity_poly.entity_id
_entity_poly.type
_entity_poly.pdbx_seq_one_letter_code
_entity_poly.pdbx_strand_id
1 'polypeptide(L)'
;MSNKKQTLNLYFWLIIFLIWSIIDLVINMVYTPINLETEVNIEKIVAIQYFEYARDFVFSGEMHDFWEVVYSDRDYLSVTVRSKEEIIPPGHFRLISPMEFHSVKPAEGKSANAVIFSFMCLNEKLMKTAGRTIKCDDEKKEYISKMISASQEAFSTPLGDPYSTRLVKNPDAPAGAQNLVKIYLELFLLSCIRESVLSPAKASPLTHISDPFLSEICTYLENNVCMDITFKDLCEKFGISGTNMKKLFRDNIGFGAMEYFSRCKIDCAKHLMREKQMNFSQISDYLSFSSLQYFSRRFKAVSGMTPSEYMASVRDNPHKI
;
A
#
# COMPACT_ATOMS: atom_id res chain seq x y z
N MET A 1 -47.67 3.23 74.66
CA MET A 1 -47.79 2.83 73.25
C MET A 1 -47.37 3.93 72.22
N SER A 2 -47.17 5.17 72.65
CA SER A 2 -46.81 6.32 71.79
C SER A 2 -45.37 6.28 71.22
N ASN A 3 -44.36 5.88 72.04
CA ASN A 3 -42.93 5.94 71.65
C ASN A 3 -42.56 4.92 70.57
N LYS A 4 -43.18 3.74 70.47
CA LYS A 4 -42.88 2.74 69.42
C LYS A 4 -43.31 3.16 68.03
N LYS A 5 -44.40 3.89 67.92
CA LYS A 5 -44.88 4.42 66.64
C LYS A 5 -44.01 5.54 66.08
N GLN A 6 -43.45 6.40 66.95
CA GLN A 6 -42.54 7.47 66.54
C GLN A 6 -41.19 6.92 66.07
N THR A 7 -40.64 5.92 66.73
CA THR A 7 -39.37 5.28 66.33
C THR A 7 -39.52 4.54 64.98
N LEU A 8 -40.64 3.85 64.74
CA LEU A 8 -40.91 3.15 63.48
C LEU A 8 -41.04 4.12 62.31
N ASN A 9 -41.62 5.29 62.55
CA ASN A 9 -41.75 6.33 61.54
C ASN A 9 -40.38 6.96 61.20
N LEU A 10 -39.51 7.11 62.20
CA LEU A 10 -38.16 7.64 61.97
C LEU A 10 -37.30 6.69 61.13
N TYR A 11 -37.36 5.37 61.39
CA TYR A 11 -36.67 4.36 60.60
C TYR A 11 -37.20 4.28 59.16
N PHE A 12 -38.49 4.43 58.96
CA PHE A 12 -39.10 4.46 57.61
C PHE A 12 -38.59 5.65 56.79
N TRP A 13 -38.54 6.84 57.35
CA TRP A 13 -38.01 8.03 56.68
C TRP A 13 -36.51 7.94 56.46
N LEU A 14 -35.77 7.31 57.38
CA LEU A 14 -34.34 7.07 57.19
C LEU A 14 -34.05 6.11 56.04
N ILE A 15 -34.82 5.05 55.92
CA ILE A 15 -34.71 4.09 54.78
C ILE A 15 -35.08 4.75 53.49
N ILE A 16 -36.13 5.53 53.43
CA ILE A 16 -36.50 6.30 52.22
C ILE A 16 -35.39 7.29 51.84
N PHE A 17 -34.80 7.99 52.78
CA PHE A 17 -33.70 8.90 52.54
C PHE A 17 -32.45 8.18 52.02
N LEU A 18 -32.12 7.03 52.58
CA LEU A 18 -31.01 6.19 52.11
C LEU A 18 -31.26 5.67 50.68
N ILE A 19 -32.48 5.20 50.41
CA ILE A 19 -32.88 4.74 49.07
C ILE A 19 -32.77 5.93 48.07
N TRP A 20 -33.27 7.10 48.42
CA TRP A 20 -33.18 8.29 47.58
C TRP A 20 -31.73 8.71 47.37
N SER A 21 -30.89 8.69 48.39
CA SER A 21 -29.45 9.01 48.30
C SER A 21 -28.72 8.01 47.38
N ILE A 22 -29.05 6.71 47.44
CA ILE A 22 -28.50 5.69 46.59
C ILE A 22 -28.99 5.89 45.11
N ILE A 23 -30.30 6.18 44.95
CA ILE A 23 -30.86 6.47 43.63
C ILE A 23 -30.22 7.73 43.03
N ASP A 24 -30.02 8.77 43.79
CA ASP A 24 -29.37 10.01 43.34
C ASP A 24 -27.90 9.78 42.99
N LEU A 25 -27.20 8.93 43.74
CA LEU A 25 -25.81 8.52 43.45
C LEU A 25 -25.73 7.70 42.14
N VAL A 26 -26.70 6.85 41.86
CA VAL A 26 -26.75 6.01 40.65
C VAL A 26 -27.18 6.81 39.43
N ILE A 27 -28.15 7.75 39.62
CA ILE A 27 -28.65 8.61 38.51
C ILE A 27 -27.59 9.65 38.11
N ASN A 28 -26.74 10.08 39.05
CA ASN A 28 -25.69 11.06 38.80
C ASN A 28 -24.31 10.47 38.42
N MET A 29 -24.24 9.18 38.07
CA MET A 29 -23.03 8.62 37.46
C MET A 29 -22.83 9.23 36.07
N VAL A 30 -22.02 10.26 36.00
CA VAL A 30 -21.62 10.88 34.73
C VAL A 30 -20.48 10.09 34.12
N TYR A 31 -20.76 9.32 33.08
CA TYR A 31 -19.72 8.68 32.27
C TYR A 31 -19.06 9.74 31.39
N THR A 32 -17.75 9.88 31.54
CA THR A 32 -16.97 10.79 30.66
C THR A 32 -16.36 9.96 29.54
N PRO A 33 -16.83 10.11 28.30
CA PRO A 33 -16.24 9.43 27.17
C PRO A 33 -14.85 10.02 26.86
N ILE A 34 -13.95 9.16 26.37
CA ILE A 34 -12.65 9.57 25.86
C ILE A 34 -12.61 9.33 24.33
N ASN A 35 -11.91 10.18 23.61
CA ASN A 35 -11.62 9.95 22.21
C ASN A 35 -10.53 8.89 22.09
N LEU A 36 -10.73 7.93 21.17
CA LEU A 36 -9.70 6.96 20.83
C LEU A 36 -8.80 7.56 19.73
N GLU A 37 -7.50 7.39 19.91
CA GLU A 37 -6.53 7.74 18.88
C GLU A 37 -6.46 6.63 17.84
N THR A 38 -6.40 7.01 16.56
CA THR A 38 -6.25 6.09 15.44
C THR A 38 -4.80 6.09 14.99
N GLU A 39 -4.06 5.03 15.29
CA GLU A 39 -2.65 4.88 14.92
C GLU A 39 -2.47 4.52 13.44
N VAL A 40 -3.35 3.70 12.88
CA VAL A 40 -3.36 3.29 11.47
C VAL A 40 -4.74 3.54 10.92
N ASN A 41 -4.81 4.21 9.78
CA ASN A 41 -6.03 4.40 9.03
C ASN A 41 -5.77 4.11 7.56
N ILE A 42 -6.34 3.02 7.05
CA ILE A 42 -6.28 2.68 5.64
C ILE A 42 -7.32 3.49 4.89
N GLU A 43 -6.88 4.38 4.03
CA GLU A 43 -7.77 5.23 3.24
C GLU A 43 -8.32 4.50 2.02
N LYS A 44 -7.43 3.77 1.32
CA LYS A 44 -7.75 3.04 0.10
C LYS A 44 -7.00 1.72 0.03
N ILE A 45 -7.66 0.71 -0.52
CA ILE A 45 -7.03 -0.53 -0.99
C ILE A 45 -6.83 -0.37 -2.50
N VAL A 46 -5.62 -0.64 -2.96
CA VAL A 46 -5.25 -0.57 -4.39
C VAL A 46 -5.36 -1.96 -5.02
N ALA A 47 -4.71 -2.96 -4.41
CA ALA A 47 -4.73 -4.34 -4.86
C ALA A 47 -4.66 -5.32 -3.70
N ILE A 48 -5.25 -6.50 -3.89
CA ILE A 48 -5.05 -7.70 -3.08
C ILE A 48 -4.93 -8.85 -4.06
N GLN A 49 -3.78 -9.51 -4.07
CA GLN A 49 -3.43 -10.50 -5.07
C GLN A 49 -2.77 -11.71 -4.44
N TYR A 50 -3.03 -12.88 -5.01
CA TYR A 50 -2.34 -14.13 -4.71
C TYR A 50 -1.75 -14.67 -6.01
N PHE A 51 -0.43 -14.62 -6.12
CA PHE A 51 0.29 -15.05 -7.31
C PHE A 51 0.94 -16.41 -7.14
N GLU A 52 0.86 -17.23 -8.18
CA GLU A 52 1.65 -18.43 -8.37
C GLU A 52 2.68 -18.14 -9.47
N TYR A 53 3.86 -17.75 -9.07
CA TYR A 53 4.94 -17.46 -10.01
C TYR A 53 5.58 -18.73 -10.55
N ALA A 54 5.61 -18.87 -11.87
CA ALA A 54 6.42 -19.89 -12.53
C ALA A 54 7.93 -19.62 -12.29
N ARG A 55 8.74 -20.66 -12.28
CA ARG A 55 10.19 -20.57 -11.98
C ARG A 55 10.99 -19.65 -12.90
N ASP A 56 10.48 -19.39 -14.09
CA ASP A 56 11.06 -18.55 -15.14
C ASP A 56 10.37 -17.18 -15.25
N PHE A 57 9.48 -16.87 -14.30
CA PHE A 57 8.82 -15.58 -14.26
C PHE A 57 9.82 -14.45 -14.03
N VAL A 58 9.77 -13.45 -14.89
CA VAL A 58 10.59 -12.23 -14.82
C VAL A 58 9.70 -11.01 -14.87
N PHE A 59 9.88 -10.14 -13.89
CA PHE A 59 9.22 -8.85 -13.84
C PHE A 59 10.26 -7.74 -13.80
N SER A 60 10.15 -6.77 -14.70
CA SER A 60 11.13 -5.67 -14.84
C SER A 60 11.12 -4.68 -13.69
N GLY A 61 10.13 -4.80 -12.79
CA GLY A 61 9.91 -3.92 -11.66
C GLY A 61 8.97 -2.77 -11.93
N GLU A 62 8.50 -2.18 -10.85
CA GLU A 62 7.59 -1.05 -10.83
C GLU A 62 7.93 -0.07 -9.71
N MET A 63 7.26 1.06 -9.74
CA MET A 63 7.28 2.07 -8.70
C MET A 63 5.93 2.75 -8.67
N HIS A 64 5.41 2.97 -7.48
CA HIS A 64 4.09 3.52 -7.26
C HIS A 64 4.05 4.36 -5.98
N ASP A 65 3.02 5.18 -5.82
CA ASP A 65 2.84 6.14 -4.72
C ASP A 65 2.09 5.59 -3.49
N PHE A 66 1.94 4.26 -3.42
CA PHE A 66 1.26 3.58 -2.32
C PHE A 66 2.18 2.54 -1.65
N TRP A 67 1.77 2.10 -0.48
CA TRP A 67 2.43 1.01 0.25
C TRP A 67 2.11 -0.35 -0.35
N GLU A 68 3.10 -1.25 -0.33
CA GLU A 68 2.90 -2.62 -0.73
C GLU A 68 3.52 -3.59 0.27
N VAL A 69 2.78 -4.64 0.62
CA VAL A 69 3.32 -5.78 1.35
C VAL A 69 3.49 -6.95 0.38
N VAL A 70 4.69 -7.48 0.34
CA VAL A 70 5.03 -8.71 -0.37
C VAL A 70 5.25 -9.80 0.67
N TYR A 71 4.32 -10.74 0.78
CA TYR A 71 4.41 -11.89 1.67
C TYR A 71 4.70 -13.15 0.86
N SER A 72 5.73 -13.90 1.27
CA SER A 72 6.05 -15.19 0.68
C SER A 72 5.25 -16.30 1.40
N ASP A 73 4.25 -16.86 0.70
CA ASP A 73 3.41 -17.93 1.22
C ASP A 73 4.11 -19.29 1.11
N ARG A 74 4.60 -19.59 -0.08
CA ARG A 74 5.33 -20.83 -0.36
C ARG A 74 6.58 -20.52 -1.16
N ASP A 75 7.66 -21.26 -0.82
CA ASP A 75 8.98 -21.11 -1.40
C ASP A 75 9.57 -19.69 -1.23
N TYR A 76 10.72 -19.46 -1.83
CA TYR A 76 11.49 -18.24 -1.64
C TYR A 76 11.20 -17.23 -2.74
N LEU A 77 10.92 -16.00 -2.37
CA LEU A 77 10.87 -14.88 -3.30
C LEU A 77 12.20 -14.12 -3.30
N SER A 78 12.57 -13.60 -4.45
CA SER A 78 13.62 -12.61 -4.60
C SER A 78 12.97 -11.27 -4.87
N VAL A 79 13.24 -10.29 -4.02
CA VAL A 79 12.76 -8.91 -4.17
C VAL A 79 13.97 -8.02 -4.39
N THR A 80 13.98 -7.31 -5.49
CA THR A 80 15.00 -6.28 -5.75
C THR A 80 14.41 -4.93 -5.43
N VAL A 81 15.06 -4.19 -4.54
CA VAL A 81 14.70 -2.83 -4.17
C VAL A 81 15.92 -1.94 -4.37
N ARG A 82 15.77 -0.87 -5.15
CA ARG A 82 16.88 0.07 -5.42
C ARG A 82 18.18 -0.62 -5.83
N SER A 83 18.12 -1.62 -6.68
CA SER A 83 19.28 -2.42 -7.14
C SER A 83 19.89 -3.37 -6.10
N LYS A 84 19.30 -3.50 -4.92
CA LYS A 84 19.69 -4.51 -3.92
C LYS A 84 18.70 -5.67 -3.96
N GLU A 85 19.19 -6.84 -4.29
CA GLU A 85 18.40 -8.08 -4.23
C GLU A 85 18.39 -8.64 -2.80
N GLU A 86 17.24 -9.06 -2.35
CA GLU A 86 17.02 -9.69 -1.04
C GLU A 86 16.08 -10.87 -1.17
N ILE A 87 16.37 -11.94 -0.43
CA ILE A 87 15.52 -13.14 -0.42
C ILE A 87 14.51 -13.04 0.71
N ILE A 88 13.25 -13.27 0.38
CA ILE A 88 12.15 -13.41 1.34
C ILE A 88 11.84 -14.90 1.51
N PRO A 89 12.16 -15.49 2.66
CA PRO A 89 11.81 -16.88 2.94
C PRO A 89 10.30 -17.09 3.07
N PRO A 90 9.80 -18.32 2.91
CA PRO A 90 8.39 -18.63 3.18
C PRO A 90 8.00 -18.22 4.60
N GLY A 91 6.79 -17.70 4.74
CA GLY A 91 6.27 -17.16 6.00
C GLY A 91 6.88 -15.84 6.44
N HIS A 92 7.58 -15.15 5.55
CA HIS A 92 8.11 -13.80 5.78
C HIS A 92 7.49 -12.80 4.80
N PHE A 93 7.52 -11.54 5.18
CA PHE A 93 7.07 -10.44 4.32
C PHE A 93 8.09 -9.30 4.29
N ARG A 94 7.93 -8.47 3.29
CA ARG A 94 8.60 -7.18 3.17
C ARG A 94 7.56 -6.11 2.91
N LEU A 95 7.68 -4.99 3.61
CA LEU A 95 6.90 -3.77 3.35
C LEU A 95 7.72 -2.87 2.42
N ILE A 96 7.15 -2.56 1.25
CA ILE A 96 7.70 -1.65 0.24
C ILE A 96 7.09 -0.27 0.47
N SER A 97 7.95 0.74 0.51
CA SER A 97 7.51 2.12 0.71
C SER A 97 6.96 2.73 -0.59
N PRO A 98 6.07 3.74 -0.50
CA PRO A 98 5.75 4.56 -1.65
C PRO A 98 7.01 5.10 -2.34
N MET A 99 6.99 5.20 -3.66
CA MET A 99 8.07 5.70 -4.51
C MET A 99 9.36 4.87 -4.45
N GLU A 100 9.29 3.64 -3.97
CA GLU A 100 10.42 2.73 -3.93
C GLU A 100 10.38 1.78 -5.14
N PHE A 101 11.31 1.95 -6.09
CA PHE A 101 11.40 1.03 -7.23
C PHE A 101 11.74 -0.38 -6.75
N HIS A 102 10.93 -1.35 -7.16
CA HIS A 102 11.10 -2.74 -6.76
C HIS A 102 10.67 -3.70 -7.86
N SER A 103 11.16 -4.92 -7.78
CA SER A 103 10.69 -6.07 -8.56
C SER A 103 10.60 -7.30 -7.69
N VAL A 104 9.63 -8.16 -7.99
CA VAL A 104 9.40 -9.42 -7.29
C VAL A 104 9.46 -10.55 -8.30
N LYS A 105 10.19 -11.62 -7.96
CA LYS A 105 10.28 -12.84 -8.77
C LYS A 105 10.48 -14.05 -7.85
N PRO A 106 10.21 -15.28 -8.30
CA PRO A 106 10.64 -16.45 -7.55
C PRO A 106 12.16 -16.48 -7.43
N ALA A 107 12.67 -17.00 -6.32
CA ALA A 107 14.10 -17.24 -6.17
C ALA A 107 14.56 -18.33 -7.16
N GLU A 108 15.86 -18.30 -7.47
CA GLU A 108 16.46 -19.05 -8.56
C GLU A 108 16.06 -20.54 -8.62
N GLY A 109 15.52 -20.96 -9.77
CA GLY A 109 15.20 -22.35 -10.06
C GLY A 109 13.93 -22.93 -9.42
N LYS A 110 13.12 -22.12 -8.76
CA LYS A 110 11.88 -22.57 -8.09
C LYS A 110 10.67 -21.76 -8.55
N SER A 111 9.47 -22.36 -8.41
CA SER A 111 8.23 -21.59 -8.39
C SER A 111 7.97 -21.06 -6.99
N ALA A 112 7.18 -20.01 -6.85
CA ALA A 112 6.86 -19.44 -5.55
C ALA A 112 5.44 -18.86 -5.51
N ASN A 113 4.84 -18.85 -4.33
CA ASN A 113 3.54 -18.23 -4.10
C ASN A 113 3.71 -16.96 -3.27
N ALA A 114 3.11 -15.88 -3.73
CA ALA A 114 3.14 -14.59 -3.06
C ALA A 114 1.74 -14.05 -2.80
N VAL A 115 1.55 -13.47 -1.62
CA VAL A 115 0.42 -12.56 -1.37
C VAL A 115 0.94 -11.14 -1.46
N ILE A 116 0.30 -10.36 -2.31
CA ILE A 116 0.61 -8.94 -2.46
C ILE A 116 -0.64 -8.14 -2.09
N PHE A 117 -0.48 -7.16 -1.21
CA PHE A 117 -1.54 -6.22 -0.93
C PHE A 117 -0.99 -4.79 -0.86
N SER A 118 -1.65 -3.94 -1.64
CA SER A 118 -1.25 -2.56 -1.89
C SER A 118 -2.32 -1.62 -1.36
N PHE A 119 -1.91 -0.55 -0.65
CA PHE A 119 -2.82 0.33 0.07
C PHE A 119 -2.27 1.73 0.26
N MET A 120 -3.17 2.69 0.47
CA MET A 120 -2.83 4.07 0.86
C MET A 120 -3.04 4.27 2.35
N CYS A 121 -2.01 4.74 3.02
CA CYS A 121 -2.00 5.05 4.44
C CYS A 121 -0.97 6.14 4.75
N LEU A 122 -1.40 7.19 5.43
CA LEU A 122 -0.50 8.24 5.93
C LEU A 122 -0.05 7.87 7.34
N ASN A 123 1.06 7.15 7.46
CA ASN A 123 1.61 6.78 8.77
C ASN A 123 3.14 6.66 8.72
N GLU A 124 3.82 7.60 9.37
CA GLU A 124 5.28 7.62 9.44
C GLU A 124 5.87 6.44 10.23
N LYS A 125 5.11 5.81 11.12
CA LYS A 125 5.59 4.67 11.91
C LYS A 125 5.79 3.43 11.04
N LEU A 126 5.05 3.28 9.93
CA LEU A 126 5.25 2.22 8.95
C LEU A 126 6.64 2.27 8.31
N MET A 127 7.19 3.47 8.21
CA MET A 127 8.53 3.67 7.68
C MET A 127 9.61 2.94 8.50
N LYS A 128 9.43 2.76 9.81
CA LYS A 128 10.36 2.00 10.66
C LYS A 128 10.27 0.49 10.43
N THR A 129 9.16 0.03 9.88
CA THR A 129 8.91 -1.37 9.54
C THR A 129 9.39 -1.69 8.13
N ALA A 130 9.36 -0.71 7.23
CA ALA A 130 9.72 -0.87 5.83
C ALA A 130 11.20 -1.24 5.63
N GLY A 131 11.50 -1.82 4.47
CA GLY A 131 12.85 -2.06 3.98
C GLY A 131 13.60 -3.23 4.62
N ARG A 132 12.94 -4.05 5.42
CA ARG A 132 13.49 -5.28 5.98
C ARG A 132 12.55 -6.46 5.78
N THR A 133 13.10 -7.66 5.68
CA THR A 133 12.34 -8.90 5.68
C THR A 133 11.98 -9.28 7.13
N ILE A 134 10.71 -9.48 7.40
CA ILE A 134 10.15 -9.75 8.73
C ILE A 134 9.43 -11.10 8.70
N LYS A 135 9.65 -11.92 9.73
CA LYS A 135 8.93 -13.17 9.90
C LYS A 135 7.49 -12.89 10.36
N CYS A 136 6.52 -13.51 9.72
CA CYS A 136 5.15 -13.54 10.24
C CYS A 136 5.05 -14.56 11.36
N ASP A 137 4.59 -14.13 12.53
CA ASP A 137 4.05 -15.01 13.56
C ASP A 137 2.66 -15.53 13.16
N ASP A 138 2.08 -16.37 13.98
CA ASP A 138 0.79 -16.99 13.67
C ASP A 138 -0.35 -15.97 13.67
N GLU A 139 -0.26 -14.91 14.49
CA GLU A 139 -1.23 -13.82 14.52
C GLU A 139 -1.25 -13.04 13.20
N LYS A 140 -0.08 -12.65 12.68
CA LYS A 140 0.03 -11.96 11.39
C LYS A 140 -0.43 -12.81 10.21
N LYS A 141 -0.13 -14.13 10.23
CA LYS A 141 -0.61 -15.07 9.22
C LYS A 141 -2.14 -15.18 9.25
N GLU A 142 -2.73 -15.19 10.44
CA GLU A 142 -4.18 -15.22 10.60
C GLU A 142 -4.83 -13.96 10.01
N TYR A 143 -4.25 -12.77 10.25
CA TYR A 143 -4.76 -11.54 9.66
C TYR A 143 -4.66 -11.54 8.14
N ILE A 144 -3.55 -12.01 7.56
CA ILE A 144 -3.41 -12.16 6.10
C ILE A 144 -4.48 -13.11 5.55
N SER A 145 -4.67 -14.27 6.17
CA SER A 145 -5.66 -15.26 5.74
C SER A 145 -7.08 -14.72 5.79
N LYS A 146 -7.46 -14.07 6.89
CA LYS A 146 -8.78 -13.44 7.06
C LYS A 146 -8.99 -12.29 6.08
N MET A 147 -7.97 -11.50 5.79
CA MET A 147 -8.03 -10.42 4.81
C MET A 147 -8.29 -10.98 3.40
N ILE A 148 -7.58 -12.06 3.01
CA ILE A 148 -7.80 -12.73 1.72
C ILE A 148 -9.24 -13.24 1.63
N SER A 149 -9.75 -13.94 2.66
CA SER A 149 -11.12 -14.44 2.68
C SER A 149 -12.15 -13.30 2.57
N ALA A 150 -11.98 -12.25 3.36
CA ALA A 150 -12.85 -11.08 3.30
C ALA A 150 -12.79 -10.36 1.94
N SER A 151 -11.62 -10.36 1.29
CA SER A 151 -11.47 -9.74 -0.03
C SER A 151 -12.20 -10.51 -1.14
N GLN A 152 -12.24 -11.84 -1.05
CA GLN A 152 -13.00 -12.69 -1.98
C GLN A 152 -14.50 -12.47 -1.86
N GLU A 153 -15.00 -12.12 -0.69
CA GLU A 153 -16.40 -11.72 -0.49
C GLU A 153 -16.65 -10.27 -0.96
N ALA A 154 -15.72 -9.35 -0.65
CA ALA A 154 -15.89 -7.93 -0.89
C ALA A 154 -15.72 -7.52 -2.35
N PHE A 155 -14.93 -8.26 -3.12
CA PHE A 155 -14.56 -7.91 -4.50
C PHE A 155 -14.78 -9.08 -5.46
N SER A 156 -15.28 -8.76 -6.65
CA SER A 156 -15.43 -9.72 -7.76
C SER A 156 -14.15 -9.88 -8.60
N THR A 157 -13.13 -9.07 -8.33
CA THR A 157 -11.83 -9.17 -9.00
C THR A 157 -11.11 -10.46 -8.58
N PRO A 158 -10.69 -11.33 -9.52
CA PRO A 158 -9.91 -12.52 -9.19
C PRO A 158 -8.57 -12.17 -8.55
N LEU A 159 -8.19 -12.86 -7.48
CA LEU A 159 -6.94 -12.60 -6.75
C LEU A 159 -5.66 -12.90 -7.55
N GLY A 160 -5.73 -13.84 -8.49
CA GLY A 160 -4.58 -14.28 -9.30
C GLY A 160 -4.45 -13.57 -10.64
N ASP A 161 -5.19 -12.50 -10.91
CA ASP A 161 -5.10 -11.76 -12.16
C ASP A 161 -3.97 -10.72 -12.12
N PRO A 162 -2.81 -10.98 -12.76
CA PRO A 162 -1.67 -10.06 -12.75
C PRO A 162 -1.92 -8.79 -13.56
N TYR A 163 -2.99 -8.75 -14.33
CA TYR A 163 -3.36 -7.60 -15.19
C TYR A 163 -4.46 -6.75 -14.56
N SER A 164 -4.99 -7.16 -13.41
CA SER A 164 -6.01 -6.39 -12.73
C SER A 164 -5.41 -5.13 -12.11
N THR A 165 -5.93 -4.00 -12.54
CA THR A 165 -5.46 -2.67 -12.12
C THR A 165 -6.39 -1.98 -11.14
N ARG A 166 -7.52 -2.62 -10.83
CA ARG A 166 -8.48 -2.12 -9.85
C ARG A 166 -9.28 -3.26 -9.21
N LEU A 167 -9.66 -3.07 -7.99
CA LEU A 167 -10.63 -3.91 -7.33
C LEU A 167 -12.04 -3.50 -7.74
N VAL A 168 -12.83 -4.45 -8.22
CA VAL A 168 -14.24 -4.28 -8.55
C VAL A 168 -15.05 -4.76 -7.35
N LYS A 169 -15.88 -3.88 -6.80
CA LYS A 169 -16.76 -4.25 -5.67
C LYS A 169 -17.75 -5.33 -6.09
N ASN A 170 -17.89 -6.35 -5.25
CA ASN A 170 -18.91 -7.35 -5.44
C ASN A 170 -20.29 -6.74 -5.07
N PRO A 171 -21.26 -6.67 -5.99
CA PRO A 171 -22.58 -6.13 -5.68
C PRO A 171 -23.36 -6.98 -4.66
N ASP A 172 -23.04 -8.27 -4.58
CA ASP A 172 -23.69 -9.23 -3.68
C ASP A 172 -22.87 -9.45 -2.38
N ALA A 173 -21.89 -8.59 -2.12
CA ALA A 173 -21.04 -8.72 -0.92
C ALA A 173 -21.86 -8.63 0.36
N PRO A 174 -21.58 -9.47 1.35
CA PRO A 174 -22.18 -9.36 2.68
C PRO A 174 -21.92 -7.99 3.31
N ALA A 175 -22.85 -7.52 4.13
CA ALA A 175 -22.70 -6.27 4.84
C ALA A 175 -21.39 -6.26 5.65
N GLY A 176 -20.57 -5.22 5.47
CA GLY A 176 -19.30 -5.07 6.18
C GLY A 176 -18.10 -5.80 5.56
N ALA A 177 -18.25 -6.54 4.45
CA ALA A 177 -17.12 -7.26 3.83
C ALA A 177 -15.91 -6.36 3.58
N GLN A 178 -16.09 -5.16 3.00
CA GLN A 178 -15.00 -4.21 2.79
C GLN A 178 -14.40 -3.69 4.12
N ASN A 179 -15.24 -3.54 5.15
CA ASN A 179 -14.76 -3.15 6.48
C ASN A 179 -13.86 -4.22 7.08
N LEU A 180 -14.18 -5.50 6.91
CA LEU A 180 -13.35 -6.60 7.38
C LEU A 180 -11.98 -6.61 6.69
N VAL A 181 -11.92 -6.38 5.38
CA VAL A 181 -10.65 -6.22 4.66
C VAL A 181 -9.81 -5.10 5.29
N LYS A 182 -10.42 -3.93 5.51
CA LYS A 182 -9.74 -2.80 6.16
C LYS A 182 -9.25 -3.15 7.56
N ILE A 183 -10.12 -3.71 8.40
CA ILE A 183 -9.81 -4.04 9.80
C ILE A 183 -8.66 -5.06 9.89
N TYR A 184 -8.68 -6.13 9.09
CA TYR A 184 -7.61 -7.13 9.14
C TYR A 184 -6.27 -6.56 8.63
N LEU A 185 -6.28 -5.68 7.64
CA LEU A 185 -5.09 -4.99 7.21
C LEU A 185 -4.57 -4.03 8.29
N GLU A 186 -5.44 -3.26 8.93
CA GLU A 186 -5.06 -2.38 10.05
C GLU A 186 -4.50 -3.17 11.24
N LEU A 187 -5.09 -4.30 11.60
CA LEU A 187 -4.58 -5.18 12.66
C LEU A 187 -3.19 -5.73 12.30
N PHE A 188 -2.99 -6.19 11.06
CA PHE A 188 -1.70 -6.63 10.57
C PHE A 188 -0.64 -5.52 10.72
N LEU A 189 -0.93 -4.32 10.24
CA LEU A 189 -0.01 -3.19 10.30
C LEU A 189 0.27 -2.73 11.73
N LEU A 190 -0.75 -2.71 12.60
CA LEU A 190 -0.58 -2.40 14.02
C LEU A 190 0.33 -3.41 14.71
N SER A 191 0.17 -4.71 14.42
CA SER A 191 1.05 -5.74 14.96
C SER A 191 2.51 -5.52 14.54
N CYS A 192 2.74 -5.12 13.28
CA CYS A 192 4.07 -4.79 12.77
C CYS A 192 4.68 -3.55 13.45
N ILE A 193 3.90 -2.49 13.64
CA ILE A 193 4.35 -1.27 14.33
C ILE A 193 4.71 -1.59 15.78
N ARG A 194 3.88 -2.33 16.50
CA ARG A 194 4.12 -2.70 17.91
C ARG A 194 5.40 -3.51 18.06
N GLU A 195 5.64 -4.48 17.19
CA GLU A 195 6.87 -5.25 17.19
C GLU A 195 8.10 -4.38 16.90
N SER A 196 8.01 -3.43 15.97
CA SER A 196 9.11 -2.53 15.65
C SER A 196 9.48 -1.59 16.79
N VAL A 197 8.54 -1.25 17.66
CA VAL A 197 8.75 -0.43 18.85
C VAL A 197 9.38 -1.26 19.99
N LEU A 198 8.94 -2.52 20.16
CA LEU A 198 9.40 -3.40 21.25
C LEU A 198 10.78 -4.01 20.97
N SER A 199 11.12 -4.20 19.71
CA SER A 199 12.41 -4.72 19.26
C SER A 199 13.03 -3.74 18.26
N PRO A 200 13.67 -2.65 18.71
CA PRO A 200 14.39 -1.77 17.82
C PRO A 200 15.61 -2.53 17.30
N ALA A 201 15.42 -3.38 16.29
CA ALA A 201 16.51 -3.94 15.52
C ALA A 201 17.34 -2.76 14.99
N LYS A 202 18.67 -2.91 14.98
CA LYS A 202 19.56 -1.94 14.31
C LYS A 202 19.02 -1.73 12.90
N ALA A 203 18.26 -0.67 12.75
CA ALA A 203 17.75 -0.26 11.46
C ALA A 203 18.98 -0.08 10.59
N SER A 204 19.11 -0.87 9.54
CA SER A 204 19.90 -0.40 8.40
C SER A 204 19.34 0.97 8.08
N PRO A 205 20.18 2.00 7.93
CA PRO A 205 19.68 3.30 7.56
C PRO A 205 19.01 3.16 6.20
N LEU A 206 17.70 2.93 6.24
CA LEU A 206 16.84 3.08 5.09
C LEU A 206 16.86 4.57 4.80
N THR A 207 17.64 4.94 3.84
CA THR A 207 17.49 6.22 3.19
C THR A 207 16.14 6.19 2.49
N HIS A 208 15.11 6.61 3.24
CA HIS A 208 13.87 7.08 2.65
C HIS A 208 14.18 8.09 1.55
N ILE A 209 13.25 8.31 0.63
CA ILE A 209 13.07 9.66 0.13
C ILE A 209 12.65 10.50 1.35
N SER A 210 13.51 10.58 2.33
CA SER A 210 13.44 11.48 3.47
C SER A 210 14.08 12.81 3.12
N ASP A 211 14.52 12.94 1.87
CA ASP A 211 14.90 14.23 1.32
C ASP A 211 13.62 14.88 0.77
N PRO A 212 13.01 15.83 1.52
CA PRO A 212 11.83 16.55 1.06
C PRO A 212 12.05 17.17 -0.33
N PHE A 213 13.28 17.49 -0.64
CA PHE A 213 13.70 18.05 -1.91
C PHE A 213 13.60 17.05 -3.06
N LEU A 214 14.00 15.80 -2.85
CA LEU A 214 13.81 14.74 -3.85
C LEU A 214 12.32 14.41 -4.04
N SER A 215 11.55 14.37 -2.96
CA SER A 215 10.09 14.18 -3.03
C SER A 215 9.42 15.28 -3.85
N GLU A 216 9.83 16.53 -3.67
CA GLU A 216 9.33 17.66 -4.46
C GLU A 216 9.66 17.51 -5.95
N ILE A 217 10.89 17.09 -6.29
CA ILE A 217 11.29 16.83 -7.68
C ILE A 217 10.44 15.70 -8.29
N CYS A 218 10.27 14.59 -7.58
CA CYS A 218 9.47 13.46 -8.05
C CYS A 218 8.01 13.88 -8.29
N THR A 219 7.38 14.53 -7.32
CA THR A 219 6.01 15.06 -7.45
C THR A 219 5.88 16.03 -8.64
N TYR A 220 6.89 16.88 -8.85
CA TYR A 220 6.90 17.76 -10.03
C TYR A 220 6.91 16.97 -11.34
N LEU A 221 7.76 15.94 -11.46
CA LEU A 221 7.84 15.10 -12.67
C LEU A 221 6.53 14.32 -12.91
N GLU A 222 5.93 13.78 -11.87
CA GLU A 222 4.66 13.05 -11.94
C GLU A 222 3.50 13.95 -12.40
N ASN A 223 3.42 15.15 -11.85
CA ASN A 223 2.36 16.10 -12.23
C ASN A 223 2.57 16.73 -13.62
N ASN A 224 3.72 16.53 -14.23
CA ASN A 224 4.07 17.13 -15.52
C ASN A 224 4.44 16.09 -16.60
N VAL A 225 3.86 14.88 -16.54
CA VAL A 225 4.14 13.79 -17.50
C VAL A 225 3.82 14.15 -18.95
N CYS A 226 2.94 15.13 -19.18
CA CYS A 226 2.58 15.63 -20.50
C CYS A 226 3.60 16.66 -21.07
N MET A 227 4.57 17.08 -20.27
CA MET A 227 5.53 18.10 -20.67
C MET A 227 6.81 17.49 -21.25
N ASP A 228 7.45 18.21 -22.16
CA ASP A 228 8.82 17.88 -22.61
C ASP A 228 9.83 18.55 -21.69
N ILE A 229 10.18 17.87 -20.59
CA ILE A 229 11.14 18.34 -19.59
C ILE A 229 12.48 17.71 -19.88
N THR A 230 13.49 18.55 -20.10
CA THR A 230 14.87 18.09 -20.25
C THR A 230 15.58 18.00 -18.88
N PHE A 231 16.67 17.25 -18.83
CA PHE A 231 17.52 17.19 -17.64
C PHE A 231 18.04 18.57 -17.20
N LYS A 232 18.32 19.43 -18.18
CA LYS A 232 18.75 20.80 -17.93
C LYS A 232 17.67 21.62 -17.28
N ASP A 233 16.44 21.60 -17.83
CA ASP A 233 15.29 22.32 -17.27
C ASP A 233 15.00 21.90 -15.83
N LEU A 234 15.13 20.60 -15.54
CA LEU A 234 14.96 20.07 -14.20
C LEU A 234 16.03 20.62 -13.23
N CYS A 235 17.29 20.62 -13.65
CA CYS A 235 18.37 21.18 -12.84
C CYS A 235 18.20 22.69 -12.59
N GLU A 236 17.81 23.44 -13.60
CA GLU A 236 17.58 24.89 -13.50
C GLU A 236 16.40 25.21 -12.60
N LYS A 237 15.28 24.49 -12.76
CA LYS A 237 14.07 24.67 -11.94
C LYS A 237 14.33 24.50 -10.44
N PHE A 238 15.10 23.48 -10.08
CA PHE A 238 15.38 23.14 -8.69
C PHE A 238 16.70 23.70 -8.16
N GLY A 239 17.43 24.49 -8.95
CA GLY A 239 18.67 25.11 -8.53
C GLY A 239 19.78 24.12 -8.12
N ILE A 240 19.77 22.91 -8.70
CA ILE A 240 20.72 21.84 -8.38
C ILE A 240 21.65 21.55 -9.54
N SER A 241 22.95 21.32 -9.26
CA SER A 241 23.90 20.94 -10.30
C SER A 241 23.55 19.55 -10.88
N GLY A 242 23.86 19.34 -12.16
CA GLY A 242 23.62 18.05 -12.82
C GLY A 242 24.33 16.88 -12.16
N THR A 243 25.50 17.10 -11.57
CA THR A 243 26.20 16.05 -10.79
C THR A 243 25.43 15.68 -9.52
N ASN A 244 24.96 16.67 -8.78
CA ASN A 244 24.20 16.45 -7.56
C ASN A 244 22.83 15.84 -7.86
N MET A 245 22.14 16.27 -8.94
CA MET A 245 20.89 15.66 -9.39
C MET A 245 21.07 14.18 -9.72
N LYS A 246 22.12 13.83 -10.48
CA LYS A 246 22.44 12.43 -10.80
C LYS A 246 22.73 11.60 -9.55
N LYS A 247 23.50 12.17 -8.61
CA LYS A 247 23.82 11.50 -7.34
C LYS A 247 22.58 11.32 -6.50
N LEU A 248 21.77 12.38 -6.34
CA LEU A 248 20.51 12.36 -5.56
C LEU A 248 19.58 11.25 -6.04
N PHE A 249 19.31 11.17 -7.33
CA PHE A 249 18.43 10.13 -7.89
C PHE A 249 19.05 8.73 -7.82
N ARG A 250 20.34 8.58 -8.11
CA ARG A 250 21.00 7.27 -8.07
C ARG A 250 21.06 6.70 -6.64
N ASP A 251 21.41 7.53 -5.67
CA ASP A 251 21.57 7.10 -4.28
C ASP A 251 20.23 6.75 -3.61
N ASN A 252 19.14 7.43 -4.01
CA ASN A 252 17.84 7.27 -3.39
C ASN A 252 16.86 6.42 -4.21
N ILE A 253 16.91 6.46 -5.55
CA ILE A 253 15.97 5.79 -6.46
C ILE A 253 16.64 4.63 -7.21
N GLY A 254 17.96 4.66 -7.34
CA GLY A 254 18.76 3.61 -8.03
C GLY A 254 18.99 3.88 -9.51
N PHE A 255 18.32 4.87 -10.11
CA PHE A 255 18.50 5.29 -11.51
C PHE A 255 18.37 6.82 -11.66
N GLY A 256 18.57 7.36 -12.87
CA GLY A 256 18.58 8.80 -13.07
C GLY A 256 17.20 9.44 -13.17
N ALA A 257 17.12 10.76 -12.94
CA ALA A 257 15.89 11.55 -12.98
C ALA A 257 15.10 11.41 -14.29
N MET A 258 15.76 11.37 -15.43
CA MET A 258 15.09 11.24 -16.75
C MET A 258 14.58 9.80 -16.98
N GLU A 259 15.21 8.81 -16.40
CA GLU A 259 14.69 7.44 -16.37
C GLU A 259 13.44 7.36 -15.51
N TYR A 260 13.45 7.99 -14.33
CA TYR A 260 12.28 8.16 -13.48
C TYR A 260 11.12 8.79 -14.24
N PHE A 261 11.36 9.95 -14.85
CA PHE A 261 10.35 10.66 -15.64
C PHE A 261 9.78 9.83 -16.79
N SER A 262 10.65 9.09 -17.48
CA SER A 262 10.22 8.19 -18.55
C SER A 262 9.30 7.07 -18.02
N ARG A 263 9.57 6.53 -16.83
CA ARG A 263 8.70 5.52 -16.19
C ARG A 263 7.34 6.09 -15.83
N CYS A 264 7.28 7.29 -15.24
CA CYS A 264 6.02 7.99 -14.96
C CYS A 264 5.18 8.19 -16.24
N LYS A 265 5.83 8.59 -17.35
CA LYS A 265 5.14 8.70 -18.65
C LYS A 265 4.60 7.36 -19.14
N ILE A 266 5.34 6.27 -19.00
CA ILE A 266 4.88 4.93 -19.43
C ILE A 266 3.73 4.42 -18.56
N ASP A 267 3.73 4.69 -17.26
CA ASP A 267 2.62 4.30 -16.39
C ASP A 267 1.36 5.11 -16.68
N CYS A 268 1.49 6.40 -16.98
CA CYS A 268 0.40 7.21 -17.53
C CYS A 268 -0.09 6.65 -18.87
N ALA A 269 0.80 6.23 -19.77
CA ALA A 269 0.43 5.60 -21.05
C ALA A 269 -0.38 4.32 -20.83
N LYS A 270 0.03 3.45 -19.91
CA LYS A 270 -0.72 2.23 -19.58
C LYS A 270 -2.14 2.57 -19.09
N HIS A 271 -2.29 3.62 -18.30
CA HIS A 271 -3.60 4.09 -17.83
C HIS A 271 -4.47 4.56 -19.02
N LEU A 272 -3.95 5.46 -19.86
CA LEU A 272 -4.67 5.97 -21.05
C LEU A 272 -5.07 4.84 -22.02
N MET A 273 -4.22 3.83 -22.18
CA MET A 273 -4.53 2.65 -23.00
C MET A 273 -5.70 1.84 -22.45
N ARG A 274 -5.75 1.65 -21.12
CA ARG A 274 -6.85 0.91 -20.46
C ARG A 274 -8.18 1.63 -20.59
N GLU A 275 -8.18 2.94 -20.45
CA GLU A 275 -9.38 3.78 -20.62
C GLU A 275 -9.85 3.85 -22.08
N LYS A 276 -9.09 3.32 -23.04
CA LYS A 276 -9.41 3.31 -24.49
C LYS A 276 -9.75 4.68 -25.08
N GLN A 277 -9.26 5.75 -24.47
CA GLN A 277 -9.58 7.12 -24.86
C GLN A 277 -8.74 7.61 -26.04
N MET A 278 -7.53 7.02 -26.23
CA MET A 278 -6.54 7.46 -27.21
C MET A 278 -5.89 6.28 -27.93
N ASN A 279 -5.51 6.48 -29.20
CA ASN A 279 -4.63 5.56 -29.91
C ASN A 279 -3.16 5.81 -29.54
N PHE A 280 -2.26 4.92 -29.95
CA PHE A 280 -0.84 5.00 -29.56
C PHE A 280 -0.13 6.28 -30.04
N SER A 281 -0.52 6.81 -31.20
CA SER A 281 0.03 8.09 -31.69
C SER A 281 -0.42 9.23 -30.79
N GLN A 282 -1.72 9.28 -30.48
CA GLN A 282 -2.27 10.30 -29.59
C GLN A 282 -1.66 10.23 -28.17
N ILE A 283 -1.43 9.02 -27.66
CA ILE A 283 -0.76 8.84 -26.35
C ILE A 283 0.70 9.33 -26.43
N SER A 284 1.41 8.97 -27.50
CA SER A 284 2.80 9.43 -27.74
C SER A 284 2.88 10.95 -27.75
N ASP A 285 1.98 11.60 -28.48
CA ASP A 285 1.92 13.05 -28.61
C ASP A 285 1.51 13.72 -27.29
N TYR A 286 0.48 13.20 -26.62
CA TYR A 286 0.00 13.70 -25.33
C TYR A 286 1.09 13.66 -24.24
N LEU A 287 1.88 12.59 -24.24
CA LEU A 287 2.98 12.44 -23.29
C LEU A 287 4.29 13.07 -23.77
N SER A 288 4.24 13.86 -24.85
CA SER A 288 5.42 14.56 -25.41
C SER A 288 6.61 13.64 -25.65
N PHE A 289 6.38 12.46 -26.25
CA PHE A 289 7.46 11.66 -26.81
C PHE A 289 7.84 12.20 -28.20
N SER A 290 9.12 12.22 -28.50
CA SER A 290 9.65 12.76 -29.77
C SER A 290 9.15 12.01 -31.01
N SER A 291 8.66 10.78 -30.87
CA SER A 291 8.02 10.00 -31.93
C SER A 291 7.32 8.76 -31.36
N LEU A 292 6.34 8.23 -32.13
CA LEU A 292 5.69 6.97 -31.82
C LEU A 292 6.68 5.79 -31.71
N GLN A 293 7.73 5.80 -32.54
CA GLN A 293 8.77 4.76 -32.52
C GLN A 293 9.60 4.85 -31.24
N TYR A 294 9.93 6.05 -30.79
CA TYR A 294 10.64 6.26 -29.53
C TYR A 294 9.76 5.85 -28.33
N PHE A 295 8.50 6.26 -28.35
CA PHE A 295 7.51 5.83 -27.34
C PHE A 295 7.42 4.30 -27.27
N SER A 296 7.23 3.61 -28.41
CA SER A 296 7.08 2.15 -28.43
C SER A 296 8.34 1.43 -27.91
N ARG A 297 9.52 1.93 -28.24
CA ARG A 297 10.80 1.40 -27.75
C ARG A 297 10.96 1.64 -26.23
N ARG A 298 10.60 2.82 -25.75
CA ARG A 298 10.65 3.14 -24.32
C ARG A 298 9.61 2.34 -23.53
N PHE A 299 8.41 2.21 -24.06
CA PHE A 299 7.36 1.40 -23.48
C PHE A 299 7.85 -0.06 -23.30
N LYS A 300 8.40 -0.66 -24.36
CA LYS A 300 8.97 -2.02 -24.27
C LYS A 300 10.12 -2.12 -23.25
N ALA A 301 11.01 -1.13 -23.23
CA ALA A 301 12.13 -1.13 -22.29
C ALA A 301 11.68 -1.05 -20.81
N VAL A 302 10.57 -0.35 -20.54
CA VAL A 302 10.04 -0.16 -19.18
C VAL A 302 9.08 -1.29 -18.78
N SER A 303 8.20 -1.73 -19.69
CA SER A 303 7.11 -2.69 -19.39
C SER A 303 7.42 -4.14 -19.80
N GLY A 304 8.54 -4.38 -20.48
CA GLY A 304 8.90 -5.71 -21.00
C GLY A 304 8.18 -6.09 -22.30
N MET A 305 7.12 -5.39 -22.68
CA MET A 305 6.30 -5.68 -23.87
C MET A 305 6.02 -4.42 -24.69
N THR A 306 5.72 -4.58 -25.97
CA THR A 306 5.31 -3.45 -26.82
C THR A 306 3.94 -2.91 -26.42
N PRO A 307 3.58 -1.66 -26.80
CA PRO A 307 2.24 -1.12 -26.59
C PRO A 307 1.12 -2.03 -27.13
N SER A 308 1.35 -2.64 -28.29
CA SER A 308 0.38 -3.54 -28.92
C SER A 308 0.22 -4.86 -28.17
N GLU A 309 1.33 -5.46 -27.71
CA GLU A 309 1.32 -6.67 -26.86
C GLU A 309 0.63 -6.38 -25.52
N TYR A 310 0.90 -5.23 -24.91
CA TYR A 310 0.21 -4.79 -23.70
C TYR A 310 -1.29 -4.62 -23.90
N MET A 311 -1.71 -3.95 -24.99
CA MET A 311 -3.13 -3.82 -25.31
C MET A 311 -3.81 -5.15 -25.63
N ALA A 312 -3.13 -6.09 -26.28
CA ALA A 312 -3.65 -7.45 -26.50
C ALA A 312 -3.84 -8.17 -25.17
N SER A 313 -2.84 -8.13 -24.26
CA SER A 313 -2.93 -8.76 -22.94
C SER A 313 -4.09 -8.18 -22.09
N VAL A 314 -4.40 -6.90 -22.24
CA VAL A 314 -5.54 -6.25 -21.57
C VAL A 314 -6.88 -6.57 -22.25
N ARG A 315 -6.89 -6.85 -23.58
CA ARG A 315 -8.11 -7.17 -24.34
C ARG A 315 -8.48 -8.64 -24.26
N ASP A 316 -7.50 -9.53 -24.24
CA ASP A 316 -7.72 -10.98 -24.20
C ASP A 316 -8.22 -11.45 -22.81
N ASN A 317 -8.32 -10.52 -21.86
CA ASN A 317 -9.02 -10.68 -20.61
C ASN A 317 -10.24 -9.74 -20.47
N PRO A 318 -11.17 -9.69 -21.46
CA PRO A 318 -12.46 -9.04 -21.25
C PRO A 318 -13.32 -10.04 -20.50
N HIS A 319 -13.45 -9.88 -19.17
CA HIS A 319 -14.54 -10.49 -18.41
C HIS A 319 -14.91 -11.94 -18.84
N LYS A 320 -14.27 -12.95 -18.30
CA LYS A 320 -15.05 -14.12 -17.99
C LYS A 320 -15.91 -13.72 -16.78
N ILE A 321 -17.14 -13.32 -17.14
CA ILE A 321 -18.30 -13.19 -16.27
C ILE A 321 -18.53 -14.52 -15.55
#